data_1b9d686b0bf995731a97e35c45c1848f
#
_entry.id   1b9d686b0bf995731a97e35c45c1848f
#
_cell.length_a   1.000
_cell.length_b   1.000
_cell.length_c   1.000
_cell.angle_alpha   90.00
_cell.angle_beta   90.00
_cell.angle_gamma   90.00
#
_symmetry.space_group_name_H-M   'P 1'
#
loop_
_entity.id
_entity.type
_entity.pdbx_description
1 polymer ?
#
loop_
_entity_poly.entity_id
_entity_poly.type
_entity_poly.pdbx_seq_one_letter_code
_entity_poly.pdbx_strand_id
1 'polypeptide(L)'
;MKFNTIRIEGSILSSDILDKIEQGELGGQRASDFGFDPSVKVKDEIVKTWADAQDLWRIFQRHRADVAKGATGTSETRKFWMLPLLGLLGYESELSKAESVNDKTYAISHRAKNLDGYPVHIMGFNDSLDKKREDSGPRMSPHALVQEYLNLTEHLYAIVTNGTQLRLLRDSSRLIKLSFIEFDLEAMMEEEQYADFAVLYRLLHASRMQVRLDAGAESLIEKYHQDALDSGSRIRDGLSAAVKYSIEALGNGFLKHPANATLQEACANKTMTGDIYYKSLLRLIYRLLFLMVIEERDLIYPKNADRKKRDIYYSFYSLARLRKLCEKNYLEEDKYDDHWIGLKNTFRLFESEERGRHLDIKPLAGDLFGYDSIGMLADCSLDNQTLLGCLKNLSVFVHPKTGQKVRVNYAALNTEEFGSVYEGLLEYAPQILTQDGRFRFVFAQGSERSATGTHYTPDELCQPLIRHSLDYVIAEKLKEPDKEKALLTIRVCDVAAGSGHILLNAARRIGFDLAHVRT
;
A
#
# COMPACT_ATOMS: atom_id res chain seq x y z
N MET A 1 -7.34 -5.48 6.24
CA MET A 1 -6.16 -6.36 6.28
C MET A 1 -6.45 -7.55 7.18
N LYS A 2 -5.79 -8.69 6.96
CA LYS A 2 -5.93 -9.89 7.81
C LYS A 2 -5.23 -9.69 9.16
N PHE A 3 -4.16 -8.89 9.18
CA PHE A 3 -3.36 -8.58 10.36
C PHE A 3 -3.74 -7.20 10.90
N ASN A 4 -4.16 -7.15 12.17
CA ASN A 4 -4.68 -5.92 12.78
C ASN A 4 -3.59 -5.04 13.40
N THR A 5 -2.46 -5.64 13.78
CA THR A 5 -1.34 -4.98 14.47
C THR A 5 -0.11 -4.80 13.58
N ILE A 6 -0.19 -5.15 12.28
CA ILE A 6 0.90 -5.00 11.31
C ILE A 6 0.51 -3.97 10.26
N ARG A 7 1.35 -2.95 10.10
CA ARG A 7 1.21 -1.91 9.08
C ARG A 7 2.41 -1.92 8.15
N ILE A 8 2.16 -1.95 6.85
CA ILE A 8 3.18 -1.79 5.82
C ILE A 8 3.05 -0.39 5.23
N GLU A 9 4.15 0.34 5.18
CA GLU A 9 4.25 1.63 4.51
C GLU A 9 5.30 1.55 3.40
N GLY A 10 4.97 2.09 2.24
CA GLY A 10 5.82 1.98 1.06
C GLY A 10 5.86 0.57 0.48
N SER A 11 6.95 0.26 -0.24
CA SER A 11 7.11 -0.99 -1.01
C SER A 11 8.09 -1.99 -0.40
N ILE A 12 8.30 -1.94 0.94
CA ILE A 12 9.27 -2.83 1.60
C ILE A 12 8.87 -4.30 1.49
N LEU A 13 7.59 -4.60 1.70
CA LEU A 13 6.96 -5.90 1.45
C LEU A 13 5.54 -5.69 0.93
N SER A 14 4.95 -6.74 0.37
CA SER A 14 3.52 -6.78 0.01
C SER A 14 2.74 -7.63 1.03
N SER A 15 1.44 -7.36 1.19
CA SER A 15 0.61 -8.09 2.15
C SER A 15 0.42 -9.56 1.80
N ASP A 16 0.52 -9.95 0.52
CA ASP A 16 0.52 -11.35 0.10
C ASP A 16 1.77 -12.10 0.56
N ILE A 17 2.91 -11.41 0.69
CA ILE A 17 4.12 -11.98 1.30
C ILE A 17 3.88 -12.31 2.77
N LEU A 18 3.20 -11.43 3.53
CA LEU A 18 2.86 -11.72 4.93
C LEU A 18 1.93 -12.93 5.07
N ASP A 19 0.93 -13.05 4.19
CA ASP A 19 0.04 -14.21 4.16
C ASP A 19 0.81 -15.51 3.88
N LYS A 20 1.73 -15.50 2.93
CA LYS A 20 2.60 -16.65 2.62
C LYS A 20 3.59 -16.97 3.74
N ILE A 21 4.10 -15.96 4.45
CA ILE A 21 4.94 -16.13 5.64
C ILE A 21 4.15 -16.85 6.75
N GLU A 22 2.94 -16.41 7.04
CA GLU A 22 2.08 -17.04 8.06
C GLU A 22 1.79 -18.51 7.71
N GLN A 23 1.51 -18.79 6.45
CA GLN A 23 1.23 -20.14 5.95
C GLN A 23 2.49 -21.02 5.87
N GLY A 24 3.69 -20.41 5.91
CA GLY A 24 4.97 -21.10 5.75
C GLY A 24 5.24 -21.56 4.31
N GLU A 25 4.62 -20.89 3.34
CA GLU A 25 4.72 -21.22 1.91
C GLU A 25 5.93 -20.58 1.23
N LEU A 26 6.55 -19.55 1.84
CA LEU A 26 7.76 -18.94 1.33
C LEU A 26 9.00 -19.79 1.60
N GLY A 27 9.99 -19.68 0.73
CA GLY A 27 11.33 -20.21 0.99
C GLY A 27 11.93 -19.63 2.26
N GLY A 28 12.78 -20.40 2.95
CA GLY A 28 13.41 -19.94 4.18
C GLY A 28 12.57 -20.07 5.44
N GLN A 29 11.48 -20.84 5.44
CA GLN A 29 10.59 -21.02 6.59
C GLN A 29 10.74 -22.40 7.27
N ARG A 30 11.78 -23.17 6.96
CA ARG A 30 12.10 -24.46 7.58
C ARG A 30 12.91 -24.24 8.87
N ALA A 31 12.93 -25.24 9.76
CA ALA A 31 13.70 -25.19 11.01
C ALA A 31 15.17 -24.84 10.81
N SER A 32 15.82 -25.48 9.82
CA SER A 32 17.21 -25.22 9.46
C SER A 32 17.49 -23.76 9.06
N ASP A 33 16.49 -23.09 8.46
CA ASP A 33 16.63 -21.69 8.05
C ASP A 33 16.62 -20.73 9.26
N PHE A 34 16.14 -21.18 10.41
CA PHE A 34 16.19 -20.47 11.70
C PHE A 34 17.40 -20.88 12.55
N GLY A 35 18.23 -21.80 12.07
CA GLY A 35 19.34 -22.36 12.83
C GLY A 35 18.92 -23.44 13.84
N PHE A 36 17.70 -23.96 13.72
CA PHE A 36 17.20 -25.03 14.58
C PHE A 36 17.53 -26.41 14.02
N ASP A 37 17.53 -27.41 14.89
CA ASP A 37 17.60 -28.81 14.46
C ASP A 37 16.43 -29.12 13.52
N PRO A 38 16.64 -29.91 12.44
CA PRO A 38 15.59 -30.23 11.48
C PRO A 38 14.35 -30.95 12.06
N SER A 39 14.49 -31.59 13.23
CA SER A 39 13.37 -32.22 13.94
C SER A 39 12.44 -31.22 14.66
N VAL A 40 12.89 -29.99 14.87
CA VAL A 40 12.13 -28.94 15.55
C VAL A 40 11.04 -28.41 14.63
N LYS A 41 9.83 -28.24 15.14
CA LYS A 41 8.77 -27.56 14.43
C LYS A 41 8.81 -26.08 14.74
N VAL A 42 9.04 -25.25 13.72
CA VAL A 42 9.08 -23.78 13.86
C VAL A 42 7.82 -23.23 14.55
N LYS A 43 6.65 -23.84 14.31
CA LYS A 43 5.41 -23.45 14.98
C LYS A 43 5.47 -23.63 16.49
N ASP A 44 6.09 -24.70 16.97
CA ASP A 44 6.19 -24.99 18.40
C ASP A 44 7.14 -23.99 19.08
N GLU A 45 8.24 -23.61 18.43
CA GLU A 45 9.14 -22.56 18.92
C GLU A 45 8.45 -21.18 18.95
N ILE A 46 7.62 -20.85 17.95
CA ILE A 46 6.84 -19.61 17.96
C ILE A 46 5.85 -19.60 19.13
N VAL A 47 5.14 -20.71 19.41
CA VAL A 47 4.20 -20.81 20.55
C VAL A 47 4.94 -20.60 21.87
N LYS A 48 6.11 -21.23 22.04
CA LYS A 48 6.94 -21.05 23.22
C LYS A 48 7.41 -19.59 23.37
N THR A 49 7.96 -19.02 22.31
CA THR A 49 8.41 -17.63 22.30
C THR A 49 7.27 -16.65 22.55
N TRP A 50 6.07 -16.95 22.08
CA TRP A 50 4.87 -16.15 22.36
C TRP A 50 4.53 -16.14 23.86
N ALA A 51 4.55 -17.30 24.52
CA ALA A 51 4.31 -17.39 25.95
C ALA A 51 5.37 -16.60 26.75
N ASP A 52 6.66 -16.75 26.39
CA ASP A 52 7.75 -16.00 27.01
C ASP A 52 7.59 -14.47 26.77
N ALA A 53 7.19 -14.05 25.57
CA ALA A 53 6.95 -12.64 25.23
C ALA A 53 5.77 -12.06 26.05
N GLN A 54 4.69 -12.82 26.25
CA GLN A 54 3.57 -12.38 27.09
C GLN A 54 3.99 -12.22 28.57
N ASP A 55 4.87 -13.09 29.08
CA ASP A 55 5.41 -12.94 30.42
C ASP A 55 6.30 -11.70 30.54
N LEU A 56 7.16 -11.46 29.57
CA LEU A 56 7.98 -10.24 29.49
C LEU A 56 7.11 -8.98 29.43
N TRP A 57 6.03 -9.00 28.64
CA TRP A 57 5.10 -7.88 28.54
C TRP A 57 4.44 -7.58 29.89
N ARG A 58 3.98 -8.60 30.62
CA ARG A 58 3.40 -8.44 31.95
C ARG A 58 4.40 -7.86 32.97
N ILE A 59 5.66 -8.27 32.90
CA ILE A 59 6.74 -7.71 33.72
C ILE A 59 6.95 -6.24 33.36
N PHE A 60 7.05 -5.93 32.07
CA PHE A 60 7.24 -4.56 31.58
C PHE A 60 6.10 -3.64 32.00
N GLN A 61 4.84 -4.08 31.90
CA GLN A 61 3.69 -3.27 32.30
C GLN A 61 3.72 -2.89 33.81
N ARG A 62 4.20 -3.76 34.68
CA ARG A 62 4.40 -3.43 36.10
C ARG A 62 5.44 -2.32 36.28
N HIS A 63 6.59 -2.44 35.62
CA HIS A 63 7.63 -1.41 35.69
C HIS A 63 7.22 -0.11 35.00
N ARG A 64 6.43 -0.19 33.93
CA ARG A 64 5.85 0.96 33.24
C ARG A 64 4.97 1.79 34.15
N ALA A 65 4.19 1.14 35.00
CA ALA A 65 3.30 1.81 35.95
C ALA A 65 4.06 2.62 37.03
N ASP A 66 5.29 2.24 37.34
CA ASP A 66 6.12 2.90 38.35
C ASP A 66 6.92 4.10 37.78
N VAL A 67 6.89 4.33 36.48
CA VAL A 67 7.63 5.43 35.83
C VAL A 67 6.97 6.77 36.14
N ALA A 68 7.77 7.72 36.61
CA ALA A 68 7.31 9.07 36.93
C ALA A 68 6.67 9.78 35.73
N LYS A 69 5.63 10.57 35.98
CA LYS A 69 4.99 11.38 34.92
C LYS A 69 6.01 12.30 34.23
N GLY A 70 6.06 12.24 32.92
CA GLY A 70 6.98 13.03 32.10
C GLY A 70 8.34 12.37 31.84
N ALA A 71 8.68 11.25 32.51
CA ALA A 71 9.86 10.50 32.16
C ALA A 71 9.63 9.63 30.91
N THR A 72 10.70 9.44 30.12
CA THR A 72 10.63 8.71 28.86
C THR A 72 10.46 7.20 29.03
N GLY A 73 10.87 6.62 30.18
CA GLY A 73 10.83 5.19 30.48
C GLY A 73 11.81 4.38 29.64
N THR A 74 12.91 5.00 29.20
CA THR A 74 13.89 4.34 28.31
C THR A 74 14.56 3.13 28.98
N SER A 75 14.93 3.22 30.26
CA SER A 75 15.57 2.13 31.00
C SER A 75 14.64 0.94 31.15
N GLU A 76 13.38 1.17 31.48
CA GLU A 76 12.35 0.16 31.66
C GLU A 76 12.05 -0.54 30.33
N THR A 77 11.88 0.23 29.25
CA THR A 77 11.66 -0.29 27.90
C THR A 77 12.81 -1.21 27.46
N ARG A 78 14.05 -0.77 27.66
CA ARG A 78 15.23 -1.56 27.29
C ARG A 78 15.37 -2.81 28.11
N LYS A 79 15.39 -2.68 29.44
CA LYS A 79 15.76 -3.75 30.36
C LYS A 79 14.70 -4.83 30.50
N PHE A 80 13.43 -4.44 30.58
CA PHE A 80 12.36 -5.37 30.93
C PHE A 80 11.54 -5.84 29.72
N TRP A 81 11.72 -5.21 28.56
CA TRP A 81 10.94 -5.55 27.38
C TRP A 81 11.78 -5.79 26.12
N MET A 82 12.35 -4.73 25.53
CA MET A 82 12.90 -4.83 24.18
C MET A 82 14.16 -5.69 24.08
N LEU A 83 15.12 -5.57 24.99
CA LEU A 83 16.32 -6.41 24.92
C LEU A 83 16.01 -7.90 25.16
N PRO A 84 15.17 -8.29 26.15
CA PRO A 84 14.71 -9.66 26.27
C PRO A 84 13.94 -10.17 25.04
N LEU A 85 13.00 -9.38 24.49
CA LEU A 85 12.25 -9.77 23.29
C LEU A 85 13.17 -9.97 22.08
N LEU A 86 14.12 -9.06 21.84
CA LEU A 86 15.12 -9.20 20.79
C LEU A 86 15.99 -10.45 21.01
N GLY A 87 16.33 -10.76 22.25
CA GLY A 87 17.00 -12.01 22.61
C GLY A 87 16.20 -13.25 22.22
N LEU A 88 14.88 -13.26 22.46
CA LEU A 88 13.98 -14.34 22.01
C LEU A 88 13.90 -14.44 20.47
N LEU A 89 14.13 -13.33 19.76
CA LEU A 89 14.24 -13.29 18.30
C LEU A 89 15.66 -13.59 17.79
N GLY A 90 16.60 -13.95 18.66
CA GLY A 90 17.95 -14.36 18.30
C GLY A 90 18.97 -13.22 18.12
N TYR A 91 18.67 -11.99 18.56
CA TYR A 91 19.62 -10.86 18.51
C TYR A 91 20.51 -10.82 19.76
N GLU A 92 21.81 -10.73 19.57
CA GLU A 92 22.78 -10.46 20.64
C GLU A 92 23.07 -8.96 20.71
N SER A 93 22.15 -8.20 21.33
CA SER A 93 22.21 -6.74 21.36
C SER A 93 23.18 -6.19 22.41
N GLU A 94 24.03 -5.26 22.03
CA GLU A 94 24.91 -4.51 22.94
C GLU A 94 24.72 -3.01 22.80
N LEU A 95 25.09 -2.25 23.84
CA LEU A 95 25.10 -0.79 23.81
C LEU A 95 26.12 -0.28 22.78
N SER A 96 25.70 0.66 21.96
CA SER A 96 26.55 1.29 20.95
C SER A 96 26.98 2.70 21.36
N LYS A 97 28.21 3.07 21.00
CA LYS A 97 28.66 4.46 21.04
C LYS A 97 28.13 5.22 19.82
N ALA A 98 27.96 6.52 19.97
CA ALA A 98 27.63 7.38 18.84
C ALA A 98 28.73 7.30 17.76
N GLU A 99 28.31 7.19 16.52
CA GLU A 99 29.19 7.06 15.35
C GLU A 99 29.12 8.32 14.49
N SER A 100 30.25 8.76 13.96
CA SER A 100 30.32 9.89 13.04
C SER A 100 30.37 9.39 11.60
N VAL A 101 29.39 9.81 10.80
CA VAL A 101 29.29 9.51 9.37
C VAL A 101 29.11 10.84 8.63
N ASN A 102 30.00 11.17 7.68
CA ASN A 102 29.96 12.41 6.89
C ASN A 102 29.79 13.69 7.76
N ASP A 103 30.64 13.84 8.79
CA ASP A 103 30.65 14.97 9.74
C ASP A 103 29.39 15.14 10.61
N LYS A 104 28.47 14.19 10.57
CA LYS A 104 27.31 14.11 11.48
C LYS A 104 27.46 12.96 12.46
N THR A 105 26.95 13.15 13.67
CA THR A 105 27.00 12.13 14.72
C THR A 105 25.65 11.46 14.86
N TYR A 106 25.63 10.12 14.76
CA TYR A 106 24.45 9.26 14.89
C TYR A 106 24.54 8.45 16.18
N ALA A 107 23.62 8.68 17.11
CA ALA A 107 23.56 8.00 18.39
C ALA A 107 22.57 6.81 18.31
N ILE A 108 22.90 5.79 17.52
CA ILE A 108 22.13 4.53 17.49
C ILE A 108 22.40 3.80 18.80
N SER A 109 21.34 3.44 19.54
CA SER A 109 21.48 3.00 20.93
C SER A 109 22.12 1.62 21.11
N HIS A 110 21.91 0.69 20.21
CA HIS A 110 22.38 -0.69 20.28
C HIS A 110 22.82 -1.20 18.92
N ARG A 111 23.64 -2.27 18.96
CA ARG A 111 24.07 -3.05 17.81
C ARG A 111 23.90 -4.54 18.11
N ALA A 112 23.51 -5.34 17.12
CA ALA A 112 23.53 -6.78 17.24
C ALA A 112 24.90 -7.34 16.82
N LYS A 113 25.64 -7.93 17.77
CA LYS A 113 27.00 -8.49 17.55
C LYS A 113 27.00 -9.63 16.54
N ASN A 114 26.04 -10.52 16.68
CA ASN A 114 25.90 -11.70 15.83
C ASN A 114 25.48 -11.38 14.39
N LEU A 115 25.24 -10.10 14.07
CA LEU A 115 24.83 -9.61 12.77
C LEU A 115 25.71 -8.42 12.29
N ASP A 116 27.00 -8.49 12.58
CA ASP A 116 28.02 -7.52 12.15
C ASP A 116 27.63 -6.07 12.45
N GLY A 117 27.15 -5.81 13.65
CA GLY A 117 26.79 -4.48 14.10
C GLY A 117 25.45 -3.96 13.58
N TYR A 118 24.50 -4.86 13.24
CA TYR A 118 23.15 -4.50 12.77
C TYR A 118 22.50 -3.46 13.70
N PRO A 119 21.99 -2.33 13.15
CA PRO A 119 21.52 -1.20 13.94
C PRO A 119 20.16 -1.49 14.61
N VAL A 120 20.11 -1.25 15.92
CA VAL A 120 18.87 -1.33 16.71
C VAL A 120 18.76 -0.07 17.58
N HIS A 121 17.74 0.74 17.35
CA HIS A 121 17.53 1.97 18.11
C HIS A 121 16.31 1.85 19.02
N ILE A 122 16.55 1.80 20.35
CA ILE A 122 15.52 1.61 21.36
C ILE A 122 15.32 2.89 22.15
N MET A 123 14.13 3.46 22.06
CA MET A 123 13.64 4.64 22.78
C MET A 123 12.81 4.22 24.00
N GLY A 124 12.34 5.18 24.78
CA GLY A 124 11.38 4.93 25.87
C GLY A 124 9.95 4.85 25.36
N PHE A 125 9.09 4.17 26.08
CA PHE A 125 7.69 3.94 25.70
C PHE A 125 6.84 5.22 25.63
N ASN A 126 7.28 6.31 26.25
CA ASN A 126 6.66 7.63 26.14
C ASN A 126 7.21 8.47 24.98
N ASP A 127 8.25 8.01 24.29
CA ASP A 127 8.79 8.69 23.12
C ASP A 127 7.96 8.37 21.86
N SER A 128 7.75 9.36 21.01
CA SER A 128 7.21 9.14 19.67
C SER A 128 8.35 8.74 18.71
N LEU A 129 8.11 7.77 17.83
CA LEU A 129 9.06 7.43 16.77
C LEU A 129 9.11 8.49 15.66
N ASP A 130 8.05 9.30 15.53
CA ASP A 130 7.90 10.30 14.46
C ASP A 130 8.20 11.74 14.89
N LYS A 131 8.36 11.99 16.21
CA LYS A 131 8.63 13.32 16.74
C LYS A 131 10.00 13.38 17.42
N LYS A 132 10.70 14.51 17.25
CA LYS A 132 11.89 14.79 18.06
C LYS A 132 11.52 15.02 19.52
N ARG A 133 12.44 14.74 20.43
CA ARG A 133 12.31 15.17 21.84
C ARG A 133 12.44 16.69 21.94
N GLU A 134 11.61 17.33 22.76
CA GLU A 134 11.59 18.79 22.89
C GLU A 134 12.80 19.30 23.68
N ASP A 135 13.19 18.63 24.77
CA ASP A 135 14.15 19.16 25.75
C ASP A 135 15.58 18.61 25.64
N SER A 136 15.81 17.52 24.93
CA SER A 136 17.18 16.94 24.81
C SER A 136 17.26 15.86 23.73
N GLY A 137 18.43 15.72 23.10
CA GLY A 137 18.70 14.63 22.17
C GLY A 137 18.92 15.10 20.72
N PRO A 138 18.91 14.18 19.76
CA PRO A 138 19.08 14.49 18.35
C PRO A 138 18.03 15.46 17.83
N ARG A 139 18.42 16.31 16.88
CA ARG A 139 17.50 17.28 16.23
C ARG A 139 16.46 16.60 15.30
N MET A 140 16.47 15.30 15.23
CA MET A 140 15.62 14.47 14.34
C MET A 140 14.76 13.51 15.17
N SER A 141 13.64 13.07 14.60
CA SER A 141 12.86 11.98 15.18
C SER A 141 13.66 10.67 15.16
N PRO A 142 13.37 9.70 16.05
CA PRO A 142 14.06 8.41 16.07
C PRO A 142 14.00 7.69 14.71
N HIS A 143 12.85 7.70 14.05
CA HIS A 143 12.69 7.15 12.71
C HIS A 143 13.62 7.84 11.70
N ALA A 144 13.59 9.16 11.63
CA ALA A 144 14.40 9.92 10.69
C ALA A 144 15.91 9.74 10.94
N LEU A 145 16.33 9.66 12.22
CA LEU A 145 17.73 9.42 12.60
C LEU A 145 18.23 8.07 12.05
N VAL A 146 17.45 7.01 12.26
CA VAL A 146 17.82 5.66 11.79
C VAL A 146 17.78 5.57 10.28
N GLN A 147 16.77 6.18 9.64
CA GLN A 147 16.65 6.20 8.19
C GLN A 147 17.82 6.95 7.52
N GLU A 148 18.19 8.14 8.03
CA GLU A 148 19.34 8.87 7.50
C GLU A 148 20.64 8.08 7.70
N TYR A 149 20.79 7.42 8.85
CA TYR A 149 21.95 6.57 9.12
C TYR A 149 22.04 5.42 8.10
N LEU A 150 20.93 4.71 7.82
CA LEU A 150 20.90 3.65 6.80
C LEU A 150 21.28 4.17 5.41
N ASN A 151 20.75 5.33 5.03
CA ASN A 151 21.02 5.92 3.71
C ASN A 151 22.47 6.36 3.50
N LEU A 152 23.26 6.45 4.56
CA LEU A 152 24.66 6.90 4.55
C LEU A 152 25.66 5.78 4.87
N THR A 153 25.19 4.60 5.20
CA THR A 153 26.03 3.45 5.58
C THR A 153 25.71 2.23 4.72
N GLU A 154 26.49 1.16 4.88
CA GLU A 154 26.30 -0.10 4.17
C GLU A 154 25.20 -1.00 4.82
N HIS A 155 24.59 -0.56 5.93
CA HIS A 155 23.50 -1.29 6.54
C HIS A 155 22.23 -1.18 5.72
N LEU A 156 21.71 -2.31 5.25
CA LEU A 156 20.51 -2.34 4.41
C LEU A 156 19.21 -2.25 5.22
N TYR A 157 19.21 -2.75 6.45
CA TYR A 157 18.06 -2.76 7.36
C TYR A 157 18.44 -2.32 8.77
N ALA A 158 17.46 -1.81 9.50
CA ALA A 158 17.58 -1.49 10.92
C ALA A 158 16.23 -1.63 11.64
N ILE A 159 16.30 -1.82 12.96
CA ILE A 159 15.13 -1.78 13.83
C ILE A 159 15.11 -0.46 14.60
N VAL A 160 13.95 0.22 14.64
CA VAL A 160 13.66 1.33 15.55
C VAL A 160 12.40 1.02 16.35
N THR A 161 12.46 1.24 17.67
CA THR A 161 11.35 0.91 18.56
C THR A 161 11.30 1.82 19.80
N ASN A 162 10.09 2.04 20.31
CA ASN A 162 9.85 2.64 21.62
C ASN A 162 9.22 1.64 22.61
N GLY A 163 9.15 0.36 22.23
CA GLY A 163 8.57 -0.71 23.04
C GLY A 163 7.07 -0.90 22.88
N THR A 164 6.31 0.13 22.46
CA THR A 164 4.90 -0.03 22.07
C THR A 164 4.77 -0.23 20.56
N GLN A 165 5.68 0.35 19.78
CA GLN A 165 5.79 0.20 18.33
C GLN A 165 7.20 -0.29 17.98
N LEU A 166 7.29 -1.20 17.00
CA LEU A 166 8.55 -1.67 16.43
C LEU A 166 8.47 -1.51 14.92
N ARG A 167 9.48 -0.86 14.34
CA ARG A 167 9.60 -0.70 12.88
C ARG A 167 10.85 -1.37 12.37
N LEU A 168 10.71 -2.12 11.29
CA LEU A 168 11.81 -2.52 10.43
C LEU A 168 11.93 -1.49 9.31
N LEU A 169 13.07 -0.82 9.24
CA LEU A 169 13.41 0.14 8.20
C LEU A 169 14.36 -0.51 7.20
N ARG A 170 14.27 -0.07 5.95
CA ARG A 170 15.21 -0.42 4.88
C ARG A 170 15.89 0.84 4.36
N ASP A 171 17.15 0.71 3.92
CA ASP A 171 17.81 1.76 3.17
C ASP A 171 16.93 2.22 2.00
N SER A 172 16.68 3.53 1.95
CA SER A 172 15.84 4.18 0.96
C SER A 172 16.57 5.28 0.20
N SER A 173 17.90 5.21 0.13
CA SER A 173 18.75 6.20 -0.56
C SER A 173 18.34 6.45 -2.01
N ARG A 174 17.62 5.49 -2.62
CA ARG A 174 17.03 5.59 -3.96
C ARG A 174 15.50 5.81 -3.94
N LEU A 175 14.85 5.87 -2.77
CA LEU A 175 13.39 5.98 -2.64
C LEU A 175 13.03 7.22 -1.81
N ILE A 176 12.14 8.06 -2.33
CA ILE A 176 11.64 9.27 -1.62
C ILE A 176 10.48 8.95 -0.67
N LYS A 177 9.94 7.73 -0.69
CA LYS A 177 8.89 7.31 0.23
C LYS A 177 9.47 6.62 1.43
N LEU A 178 8.98 7.00 2.62
CA LEU A 178 9.16 6.19 3.82
C LEU A 178 8.71 4.75 3.51
N SER A 179 9.60 3.79 3.76
CA SER A 179 9.35 2.39 3.50
C SER A 179 9.71 1.60 4.74
N PHE A 180 8.70 1.13 5.46
CA PHE A 180 8.89 0.38 6.70
C PHE A 180 7.73 -0.58 6.97
N ILE A 181 7.99 -1.56 7.83
CA ILE A 181 6.95 -2.39 8.44
C ILE A 181 6.89 -2.02 9.91
N GLU A 182 5.70 -1.69 10.38
CA GLU A 182 5.42 -1.37 11.79
C GLU A 182 4.60 -2.49 12.42
N PHE A 183 5.01 -2.90 13.59
CA PHE A 183 4.30 -3.80 14.48
C PHE A 183 3.84 -2.99 15.70
N ASP A 184 2.53 -2.92 15.92
CA ASP A 184 1.95 -2.38 17.15
C ASP A 184 2.05 -3.46 18.23
N LEU A 185 3.15 -3.41 19.00
CA LEU A 185 3.44 -4.42 20.03
C LEU A 185 2.45 -4.30 21.21
N GLU A 186 1.98 -3.09 21.52
CA GLU A 186 1.01 -2.87 22.60
C GLU A 186 -0.31 -3.56 22.27
N ALA A 187 -0.91 -3.25 21.12
CA ALA A 187 -2.13 -3.91 20.68
C ALA A 187 -1.94 -5.42 20.47
N MET A 188 -0.79 -5.84 19.94
CA MET A 188 -0.47 -7.26 19.72
C MET A 188 -0.49 -8.06 21.03
N MET A 189 0.10 -7.52 22.10
CA MET A 189 0.17 -8.19 23.40
C MET A 189 -1.13 -8.08 24.19
N GLU A 190 -1.80 -6.93 24.18
CA GLU A 190 -3.03 -6.68 24.94
C GLU A 190 -4.26 -7.38 24.34
N GLU A 191 -4.33 -7.46 23.01
CA GLU A 191 -5.41 -8.15 22.30
C GLU A 191 -5.09 -9.61 21.98
N GLU A 192 -3.98 -10.14 22.49
CA GLU A 192 -3.52 -11.53 22.30
C GLU A 192 -3.45 -11.97 20.81
N GLN A 193 -2.92 -11.10 19.93
CA GLN A 193 -2.85 -11.33 18.48
C GLN A 193 -1.70 -12.31 18.11
N TYR A 194 -1.86 -13.57 18.44
CA TYR A 194 -0.85 -14.62 18.18
C TYR A 194 -0.49 -14.76 16.69
N ALA A 195 -1.45 -14.62 15.78
CA ALA A 195 -1.19 -14.75 14.34
C ALA A 195 -0.23 -13.66 13.86
N ASP A 196 -0.41 -12.42 14.34
CA ASP A 196 0.44 -11.28 14.00
C ASP A 196 1.83 -11.45 14.60
N PHE A 197 1.92 -11.96 15.85
CA PHE A 197 3.21 -12.31 16.48
C PHE A 197 3.94 -13.40 15.71
N ALA A 198 3.24 -14.42 15.22
CA ALA A 198 3.85 -15.47 14.40
C ALA A 198 4.48 -14.93 13.12
N VAL A 199 3.86 -13.92 12.49
CA VAL A 199 4.43 -13.20 11.36
C VAL A 199 5.64 -12.37 11.78
N LEU A 200 5.53 -11.62 12.90
CA LEU A 200 6.65 -10.86 13.46
C LEU A 200 7.87 -11.77 13.69
N TYR A 201 7.68 -12.92 14.37
CA TYR A 201 8.74 -13.87 14.61
C TYR A 201 9.40 -14.36 13.33
N ARG A 202 8.58 -14.83 12.37
CA ARG A 202 9.07 -15.38 11.10
C ARG A 202 9.77 -14.34 10.21
N LEU A 203 9.44 -13.07 10.37
CA LEU A 203 9.99 -11.98 9.58
C LEU A 203 11.21 -11.34 10.25
N LEU A 204 11.16 -11.13 11.57
CA LEU A 204 12.17 -10.38 12.31
C LEU A 204 13.17 -11.25 13.06
N HIS A 205 13.07 -12.59 13.04
CA HIS A 205 14.07 -13.43 13.65
C HIS A 205 15.47 -13.11 13.07
N ALA A 206 16.50 -13.04 13.88
CA ALA A 206 17.85 -12.61 13.50
C ALA A 206 18.41 -13.34 12.26
N SER A 207 18.06 -14.62 12.10
CA SER A 207 18.45 -15.42 10.92
C SER A 207 17.90 -14.92 9.59
N ARG A 208 16.95 -13.96 9.60
CA ARG A 208 16.42 -13.33 8.37
C ARG A 208 17.30 -12.18 7.89
N MET A 209 18.04 -11.58 8.82
CA MET A 209 18.82 -10.37 8.56
C MET A 209 20.17 -10.71 7.93
N GLN A 210 20.87 -9.67 7.46
CA GLN A 210 22.24 -9.82 6.98
C GLN A 210 23.19 -10.25 8.11
N VAL A 211 23.94 -11.31 7.88
CA VAL A 211 24.94 -11.80 8.85
C VAL A 211 26.23 -10.98 8.81
N ARG A 212 26.58 -10.46 7.63
CA ARG A 212 27.75 -9.62 7.38
C ARG A 212 27.32 -8.35 6.65
N LEU A 213 28.04 -7.26 6.88
CA LEU A 213 27.72 -5.96 6.32
C LEU A 213 27.69 -5.95 4.78
N ASP A 214 28.62 -6.67 4.16
CA ASP A 214 28.72 -6.82 2.70
C ASP A 214 27.71 -7.82 2.08
N ALA A 215 26.96 -8.56 2.90
CA ALA A 215 26.05 -9.61 2.45
C ALA A 215 24.56 -9.22 2.54
N GLY A 216 24.24 -7.92 2.56
CA GLY A 216 22.86 -7.44 2.70
C GLY A 216 21.91 -7.99 1.63
N ALA A 217 22.37 -8.04 0.38
CA ALA A 217 21.60 -8.58 -0.76
C ALA A 217 21.31 -10.10 -0.67
N GLU A 218 22.08 -10.85 0.12
CA GLU A 218 21.91 -12.29 0.30
C GLU A 218 20.94 -12.60 1.46
N SER A 219 20.60 -11.62 2.28
CA SER A 219 19.69 -11.79 3.41
C SER A 219 18.32 -12.26 2.96
N LEU A 220 17.65 -13.05 3.82
CA LEU A 220 16.33 -13.57 3.48
C LEU A 220 15.27 -12.45 3.43
N ILE A 221 15.42 -11.44 4.30
CA ILE A 221 14.52 -10.29 4.28
C ILE A 221 14.62 -9.51 2.97
N GLU A 222 15.82 -9.37 2.39
CA GLU A 222 16.01 -8.71 1.09
C GLU A 222 15.45 -9.56 -0.05
N LYS A 223 15.58 -10.89 0.00
CA LYS A 223 14.92 -11.78 -0.96
C LYS A 223 13.40 -11.61 -0.94
N TYR A 224 12.79 -11.50 0.25
CA TYR A 224 11.36 -11.23 0.36
C TYR A 224 10.97 -9.85 -0.19
N HIS A 225 11.82 -8.85 -0.01
CA HIS A 225 11.63 -7.54 -0.62
C HIS A 225 11.70 -7.61 -2.15
N GLN A 226 12.69 -8.30 -2.73
CA GLN A 226 12.80 -8.49 -4.17
C GLN A 226 11.61 -9.29 -4.74
N ASP A 227 11.17 -10.33 -4.05
CA ASP A 227 9.97 -11.09 -4.42
C ASP A 227 8.71 -10.20 -4.41
N ALA A 228 8.61 -9.24 -3.49
CA ALA A 228 7.52 -8.28 -3.44
C ALA A 228 7.56 -7.31 -4.63
N LEU A 229 8.74 -6.79 -4.99
CA LEU A 229 8.94 -5.93 -6.16
C LEU A 229 8.62 -6.66 -7.47
N ASP A 230 9.11 -7.89 -7.61
CA ASP A 230 8.83 -8.74 -8.76
C ASP A 230 7.34 -9.10 -8.87
N SER A 231 6.69 -9.31 -7.74
CA SER A 231 5.24 -9.54 -7.69
C SER A 231 4.47 -8.30 -8.15
N GLY A 232 4.90 -7.12 -7.72
CA GLY A 232 4.31 -5.83 -8.15
C GLY A 232 4.40 -5.63 -9.67
N SER A 233 5.55 -5.91 -10.29
CA SER A 233 5.71 -5.81 -11.74
C SER A 233 4.79 -6.78 -12.49
N ARG A 234 4.72 -8.03 -12.04
CA ARG A 234 3.85 -9.06 -12.64
C ARG A 234 2.35 -8.75 -12.46
N ILE A 235 1.97 -8.17 -11.31
CA ILE A 235 0.59 -7.71 -11.08
C ILE A 235 0.23 -6.60 -12.07
N ARG A 236 1.14 -5.67 -12.36
CA ARG A 236 0.95 -4.58 -13.32
C ARG A 236 0.60 -5.11 -14.71
N ASP A 237 1.40 -6.04 -15.24
CA ASP A 237 1.18 -6.62 -16.56
C ASP A 237 -0.14 -7.41 -16.62
N GLY A 238 -0.41 -8.20 -15.58
CA GLY A 238 -1.67 -8.94 -15.44
C GLY A 238 -2.89 -8.02 -15.30
N LEU A 239 -2.75 -6.91 -14.56
CA LEU A 239 -3.82 -5.94 -14.36
C LEU A 239 -4.15 -5.20 -15.66
N SER A 240 -3.15 -4.81 -16.45
CA SER A 240 -3.37 -4.16 -17.75
C SER A 240 -4.21 -5.04 -18.69
N ALA A 241 -3.86 -6.32 -18.80
CA ALA A 241 -4.64 -7.28 -19.59
C ALA A 241 -6.06 -7.49 -19.04
N ALA A 242 -6.21 -7.60 -17.71
CA ALA A 242 -7.49 -7.76 -17.05
C ALA A 242 -8.41 -6.55 -17.22
N VAL A 243 -7.85 -5.34 -17.17
CA VAL A 243 -8.59 -4.08 -17.39
C VAL A 243 -9.05 -3.99 -18.84
N LYS A 244 -8.18 -4.27 -19.81
CA LYS A 244 -8.57 -4.31 -21.24
C LYS A 244 -9.74 -5.27 -21.46
N TYR A 245 -9.61 -6.51 -20.99
CA TYR A 245 -10.68 -7.50 -21.10
C TYR A 245 -11.98 -7.01 -20.44
N SER A 246 -11.89 -6.42 -19.24
CA SER A 246 -13.07 -5.94 -18.52
C SER A 246 -13.76 -4.78 -19.23
N ILE A 247 -13.02 -3.88 -19.89
CA ILE A 247 -13.60 -2.80 -20.71
C ILE A 247 -14.37 -3.39 -21.89
N GLU A 248 -13.77 -4.34 -22.62
CA GLU A 248 -14.45 -5.00 -23.75
C GLU A 248 -15.69 -5.78 -23.29
N ALA A 249 -15.60 -6.50 -22.20
CA ALA A 249 -16.71 -7.29 -21.66
C ALA A 249 -17.86 -6.39 -21.16
N LEU A 250 -17.57 -5.34 -20.40
CA LEU A 250 -18.55 -4.36 -19.94
C LEU A 250 -19.20 -3.65 -21.14
N GLY A 251 -18.37 -3.20 -22.11
CA GLY A 251 -18.85 -2.53 -23.30
C GLY A 251 -19.83 -3.39 -24.10
N ASN A 252 -19.52 -4.66 -24.28
CA ASN A 252 -20.40 -5.59 -24.99
C ASN A 252 -21.62 -5.97 -24.15
N GLY A 253 -21.46 -6.11 -22.82
CA GLY A 253 -22.58 -6.40 -21.91
C GLY A 253 -23.64 -5.30 -21.94
N PHE A 254 -23.25 -4.03 -21.83
CA PHE A 254 -24.20 -2.92 -21.93
C PHE A 254 -24.89 -2.85 -23.30
N LEU A 255 -24.15 -3.04 -24.41
CA LEU A 255 -24.72 -3.02 -25.76
C LEU A 255 -25.67 -4.19 -26.02
N LYS A 256 -25.42 -5.34 -25.42
CA LYS A 256 -26.24 -6.56 -25.58
C LYS A 256 -27.52 -6.51 -24.73
N HIS A 257 -27.51 -5.78 -23.61
CA HIS A 257 -28.60 -5.85 -22.63
C HIS A 257 -29.91 -5.28 -23.19
N PRO A 258 -31.02 -6.03 -23.13
CA PRO A 258 -32.28 -5.64 -23.80
C PRO A 258 -32.92 -4.37 -23.21
N ALA A 259 -32.68 -4.08 -21.94
CA ALA A 259 -33.19 -2.85 -21.30
C ALA A 259 -32.51 -1.58 -21.77
N ASN A 260 -31.38 -1.66 -22.51
CA ASN A 260 -30.57 -0.51 -22.92
C ASN A 260 -30.89 -0.01 -24.34
N ALA A 261 -32.19 0.01 -24.71
CA ALA A 261 -32.62 0.45 -26.03
C ALA A 261 -32.14 1.88 -26.39
N THR A 262 -32.17 2.79 -25.42
CA THR A 262 -31.69 4.17 -25.61
C THR A 262 -30.21 4.24 -25.97
N LEU A 263 -29.37 3.39 -25.38
CA LEU A 263 -27.95 3.27 -25.73
C LEU A 263 -27.78 2.74 -27.17
N GLN A 264 -28.57 1.71 -27.53
CA GLN A 264 -28.55 1.13 -28.87
C GLN A 264 -29.00 2.13 -29.94
N GLU A 265 -30.04 2.92 -29.67
CA GLU A 265 -30.49 4.02 -30.53
C GLU A 265 -29.42 5.10 -30.69
N ALA A 266 -28.74 5.49 -29.60
CA ALA A 266 -27.64 6.45 -29.66
C ALA A 266 -26.46 5.94 -30.51
N CYS A 267 -26.18 4.64 -30.48
CA CYS A 267 -25.20 4.01 -31.37
C CYS A 267 -25.65 4.02 -32.82
N ALA A 268 -26.93 3.72 -33.11
CA ALA A 268 -27.51 3.73 -34.44
C ALA A 268 -27.47 5.12 -35.06
N ASN A 269 -27.81 6.15 -34.28
CA ASN A 269 -27.82 7.55 -34.67
C ASN A 269 -26.43 8.20 -34.64
N LYS A 270 -25.37 7.44 -34.30
CA LYS A 270 -23.98 7.93 -34.19
C LYS A 270 -23.77 9.06 -33.17
N THR A 271 -24.71 9.30 -32.27
CA THR A 271 -24.55 10.22 -31.14
C THR A 271 -23.68 9.62 -30.07
N MET A 272 -23.66 8.28 -29.94
CA MET A 272 -22.70 7.51 -29.16
C MET A 272 -21.61 6.98 -30.09
N THR A 273 -20.44 7.64 -30.10
CA THR A 273 -19.27 7.17 -30.85
C THR A 273 -18.44 6.21 -30.02
N GLY A 274 -17.52 5.45 -30.66
CA GLY A 274 -16.58 4.57 -29.96
C GLY A 274 -15.78 5.30 -28.87
N ASP A 275 -15.31 6.53 -29.16
CA ASP A 275 -14.53 7.35 -28.21
C ASP A 275 -15.36 7.83 -27.00
N ILE A 276 -16.58 8.29 -27.22
CA ILE A 276 -17.47 8.73 -26.13
C ILE A 276 -17.80 7.54 -25.23
N TYR A 277 -18.14 6.43 -25.83
CA TYR A 277 -18.45 5.19 -25.12
C TYR A 277 -17.27 4.68 -24.31
N TYR A 278 -16.09 4.66 -24.93
CA TYR A 278 -14.84 4.25 -24.28
C TYR A 278 -14.48 5.12 -23.08
N LYS A 279 -14.61 6.44 -23.18
CA LYS A 279 -14.41 7.36 -22.06
C LYS A 279 -15.32 7.04 -20.87
N SER A 280 -16.58 6.70 -21.14
CA SER A 280 -17.54 6.30 -20.10
C SER A 280 -17.14 4.96 -19.45
N LEU A 281 -16.73 3.97 -20.23
CA LEU A 281 -16.24 2.68 -19.75
C LEU A 281 -14.95 2.82 -18.95
N LEU A 282 -14.00 3.66 -19.39
CA LEU A 282 -12.78 3.96 -18.65
C LEU A 282 -13.08 4.54 -17.27
N ARG A 283 -13.97 5.55 -17.19
CA ARG A 283 -14.37 6.13 -15.91
C ARG A 283 -15.05 5.14 -15.00
N LEU A 284 -15.85 4.23 -15.56
CA LEU A 284 -16.45 3.12 -14.79
C LEU A 284 -15.38 2.20 -14.20
N ILE A 285 -14.41 1.78 -15.01
CA ILE A 285 -13.29 0.95 -14.52
C ILE A 285 -12.50 1.70 -13.44
N TYR A 286 -12.24 3.00 -13.62
CA TYR A 286 -11.54 3.78 -12.58
C TYR A 286 -12.31 3.88 -11.29
N ARG A 287 -13.66 3.97 -11.31
CA ARG A 287 -14.48 3.86 -10.09
C ARG A 287 -14.25 2.54 -9.38
N LEU A 288 -14.24 1.42 -10.13
CA LEU A 288 -14.01 0.09 -9.58
C LEU A 288 -12.61 -0.02 -8.95
N LEU A 289 -11.58 0.34 -9.71
CA LEU A 289 -10.19 0.27 -9.23
C LEU A 289 -9.96 1.17 -8.02
N PHE A 290 -10.52 2.40 -8.05
CA PHE A 290 -10.38 3.34 -6.94
C PHE A 290 -11.04 2.81 -5.66
N LEU A 291 -12.28 2.27 -5.75
CA LEU A 291 -12.95 1.66 -4.60
C LEU A 291 -12.17 0.44 -4.08
N MET A 292 -11.62 -0.41 -4.95
CA MET A 292 -10.79 -1.54 -4.54
C MET A 292 -9.58 -1.07 -3.70
N VAL A 293 -8.94 0.02 -4.11
CA VAL A 293 -7.79 0.58 -3.38
C VAL A 293 -8.19 1.15 -2.03
N ILE A 294 -9.19 2.04 -1.99
CA ILE A 294 -9.55 2.73 -0.74
C ILE A 294 -10.19 1.80 0.27
N GLU A 295 -10.91 0.75 -0.17
CA GLU A 295 -11.46 -0.28 0.71
C GLU A 295 -10.34 -1.16 1.30
N GLU A 296 -9.40 -1.63 0.48
CA GLU A 296 -8.29 -2.47 0.96
C GLU A 296 -7.28 -1.69 1.82
N ARG A 297 -7.15 -0.38 1.61
CA ARG A 297 -6.33 0.52 2.45
C ARG A 297 -7.07 1.04 3.68
N ASP A 298 -8.34 0.65 3.86
CA ASP A 298 -9.19 1.13 4.95
C ASP A 298 -9.29 2.67 5.03
N LEU A 299 -9.45 3.31 3.88
CA LEU A 299 -9.52 4.78 3.75
C LEU A 299 -10.95 5.34 3.64
N ILE A 300 -11.98 4.48 3.66
CA ILE A 300 -13.39 4.91 3.59
C ILE A 300 -13.77 5.68 4.86
N TYR A 301 -13.29 5.22 6.01
CA TYR A 301 -13.62 5.74 7.32
C TYR A 301 -12.38 6.19 8.11
N PRO A 302 -12.49 7.25 8.93
CA PRO A 302 -11.47 7.57 9.91
C PRO A 302 -11.41 6.49 11.01
N LYS A 303 -10.28 6.35 11.70
CA LYS A 303 -10.07 5.34 12.76
C LYS A 303 -11.13 5.35 13.87
N ASN A 304 -11.71 6.50 14.16
CA ASN A 304 -12.72 6.73 15.21
C ASN A 304 -14.16 6.72 14.68
N ALA A 305 -14.41 6.19 13.48
CA ALA A 305 -15.74 6.13 12.90
C ALA A 305 -16.68 5.17 13.66
N ASP A 306 -17.99 5.42 13.52
CA ASP A 306 -19.03 4.53 14.06
C ASP A 306 -18.91 3.12 13.46
N ARG A 307 -18.61 2.14 14.32
CA ARG A 307 -18.41 0.75 13.95
C ARG A 307 -19.64 0.16 13.23
N LYS A 308 -20.86 0.49 13.67
CA LYS A 308 -22.09 -0.02 13.06
C LYS A 308 -22.26 0.45 11.62
N LYS A 309 -22.00 1.74 11.35
CA LYS A 309 -22.07 2.30 10.00
C LYS A 309 -21.01 1.69 9.08
N ARG A 310 -19.80 1.51 9.60
CA ARG A 310 -18.71 0.82 8.91
C ARG A 310 -19.10 -0.62 8.57
N ASP A 311 -19.62 -1.38 9.53
CA ASP A 311 -20.05 -2.78 9.32
C ASP A 311 -21.17 -2.88 8.26
N ILE A 312 -22.13 -1.93 8.26
CA ILE A 312 -23.18 -1.85 7.24
C ILE A 312 -22.56 -1.62 5.84
N TYR A 313 -21.63 -0.67 5.70
CA TYR A 313 -20.98 -0.43 4.42
C TYR A 313 -20.28 -1.70 3.90
N TYR A 314 -19.39 -2.28 4.71
CA TYR A 314 -18.61 -3.45 4.29
C TYR A 314 -19.48 -4.70 4.03
N SER A 315 -20.60 -4.86 4.75
CA SER A 315 -21.49 -6.00 4.59
C SER A 315 -22.41 -5.90 3.37
N PHE A 316 -22.84 -4.69 2.98
CA PHE A 316 -23.91 -4.52 1.99
C PHE A 316 -23.50 -3.70 0.77
N TYR A 317 -22.58 -2.75 0.88
CA TYR A 317 -22.25 -1.79 -0.18
C TYR A 317 -20.86 -2.00 -0.77
N SER A 318 -19.91 -2.58 -0.03
CA SER A 318 -18.51 -2.64 -0.45
C SER A 318 -18.30 -3.47 -1.71
N LEU A 319 -17.30 -3.03 -2.49
CA LEU A 319 -16.81 -3.79 -3.63
C LEU A 319 -16.10 -5.08 -3.17
N ALA A 320 -15.49 -5.06 -1.98
CA ALA A 320 -14.91 -6.25 -1.35
C ALA A 320 -15.92 -7.38 -1.17
N ARG A 321 -17.19 -7.06 -0.85
CA ARG A 321 -18.29 -8.02 -0.83
C ARG A 321 -18.54 -8.66 -2.21
N LEU A 322 -18.63 -7.83 -3.25
CA LEU A 322 -18.83 -8.31 -4.62
C LEU A 322 -17.66 -9.18 -5.09
N ARG A 323 -16.43 -8.83 -4.75
CA ARG A 323 -15.24 -9.65 -5.03
C ARG A 323 -15.31 -11.04 -4.39
N LYS A 324 -15.85 -11.18 -3.19
CA LYS A 324 -16.11 -12.49 -2.58
C LYS A 324 -17.20 -13.27 -3.31
N LEU A 325 -18.22 -12.59 -3.85
CA LEU A 325 -19.28 -13.24 -4.62
C LEU A 325 -18.79 -13.76 -5.98
N CYS A 326 -17.80 -13.10 -6.61
CA CYS A 326 -17.21 -13.56 -7.88
C CYS A 326 -16.57 -14.97 -7.81
N GLU A 327 -16.25 -15.45 -6.61
CA GLU A 327 -15.72 -16.80 -6.42
C GLU A 327 -16.81 -17.88 -6.50
N LYS A 328 -18.11 -17.47 -6.49
CA LYS A 328 -19.27 -18.35 -6.49
C LYS A 328 -19.90 -18.40 -7.88
N ASN A 329 -19.44 -19.33 -8.71
CA ASN A 329 -19.85 -19.44 -10.13
C ASN A 329 -21.37 -19.55 -10.34
N TYR A 330 -22.13 -20.05 -9.37
CA TYR A 330 -23.60 -20.17 -9.46
C TYR A 330 -24.33 -18.82 -9.38
N LEU A 331 -23.65 -17.73 -9.08
CA LEU A 331 -24.21 -16.37 -9.10
C LEU A 331 -23.96 -15.67 -10.45
N GLU A 332 -23.17 -16.26 -11.34
CA GLU A 332 -22.85 -15.73 -12.67
C GLU A 332 -24.00 -16.07 -13.64
N GLU A 333 -25.17 -15.41 -13.48
CA GLU A 333 -26.33 -15.57 -14.36
C GLU A 333 -26.61 -14.28 -15.14
N ASP A 334 -26.97 -14.42 -16.42
CA ASP A 334 -27.31 -13.31 -17.32
C ASP A 334 -28.74 -12.79 -17.18
N LYS A 335 -29.55 -13.49 -16.38
CA LYS A 335 -30.96 -13.17 -16.15
C LYS A 335 -31.17 -11.98 -15.19
N TYR A 336 -30.27 -11.77 -14.25
CA TYR A 336 -30.39 -10.79 -13.16
C TYR A 336 -29.40 -9.68 -13.29
N ASP A 337 -29.76 -8.47 -12.81
CA ASP A 337 -28.94 -7.24 -12.79
C ASP A 337 -28.84 -6.58 -11.40
N ASP A 338 -29.27 -7.29 -10.35
CA ASP A 338 -29.33 -6.79 -8.97
C ASP A 338 -27.96 -6.36 -8.42
N HIS A 339 -26.88 -7.04 -8.82
CA HIS A 339 -25.53 -6.66 -8.41
C HIS A 339 -25.07 -5.34 -9.04
N TRP A 340 -25.46 -5.07 -10.29
CA TRP A 340 -25.21 -3.79 -10.92
C TRP A 340 -26.03 -2.66 -10.27
N ILE A 341 -27.30 -2.91 -9.96
CA ILE A 341 -28.15 -1.96 -9.23
C ILE A 341 -27.53 -1.65 -7.86
N GLY A 342 -27.08 -2.68 -7.13
CA GLY A 342 -26.38 -2.52 -5.85
C GLY A 342 -25.12 -1.69 -5.98
N LEU A 343 -24.30 -1.93 -7.00
CA LEU A 343 -23.07 -1.21 -7.25
C LEU A 343 -23.33 0.27 -7.62
N LYS A 344 -24.35 0.57 -8.41
CA LYS A 344 -24.80 1.96 -8.66
C LYS A 344 -25.16 2.67 -7.35
N ASN A 345 -25.82 1.99 -6.42
CA ASN A 345 -26.13 2.56 -5.11
C ASN A 345 -24.85 2.84 -4.30
N THR A 346 -23.85 1.96 -4.39
CA THR A 346 -22.55 2.21 -3.77
C THR A 346 -21.89 3.48 -4.35
N PHE A 347 -21.86 3.65 -5.67
CA PHE A 347 -21.32 4.87 -6.28
C PHE A 347 -22.02 6.14 -5.80
N ARG A 348 -23.35 6.07 -5.63
CA ARG A 348 -24.15 7.19 -5.12
C ARG A 348 -23.78 7.64 -3.71
N LEU A 349 -23.27 6.75 -2.86
CA LEU A 349 -22.80 7.12 -1.52
C LEU A 349 -21.62 8.11 -1.56
N PHE A 350 -20.82 8.06 -2.62
CA PHE A 350 -19.65 8.91 -2.81
C PHE A 350 -19.91 10.15 -3.68
N GLU A 351 -21.12 10.30 -4.22
CA GLU A 351 -21.50 11.36 -5.16
C GLU A 351 -21.70 12.71 -4.47
N SER A 352 -22.37 12.72 -3.30
CA SER A 352 -22.64 13.92 -2.54
C SER A 352 -22.71 13.65 -1.03
N GLU A 353 -22.51 14.69 -0.23
CA GLU A 353 -22.61 14.61 1.23
C GLU A 353 -24.00 14.17 1.67
N GLU A 354 -25.06 14.63 1.00
CA GLU A 354 -26.44 14.26 1.30
C GLU A 354 -26.67 12.74 1.18
N ARG A 355 -26.11 12.12 0.13
CA ARG A 355 -26.27 10.69 -0.14
C ARG A 355 -25.46 9.81 0.81
N GLY A 356 -24.25 10.26 1.17
CA GLY A 356 -23.34 9.51 2.08
C GLY A 356 -23.64 9.67 3.58
N ARG A 357 -24.39 10.71 3.98
CA ARG A 357 -24.54 11.14 5.40
C ARG A 357 -25.05 10.04 6.35
N HIS A 358 -25.92 9.15 5.89
CA HIS A 358 -26.49 8.11 6.75
C HIS A 358 -25.46 7.05 7.17
N LEU A 359 -24.41 6.88 6.38
CA LEU A 359 -23.28 5.99 6.67
C LEU A 359 -22.01 6.76 7.04
N ASP A 360 -22.07 8.09 7.24
CA ASP A 360 -20.93 8.97 7.49
C ASP A 360 -19.83 8.88 6.39
N ILE A 361 -20.25 8.58 5.18
CA ILE A 361 -19.37 8.54 4.01
C ILE A 361 -19.29 9.94 3.43
N LYS A 362 -18.06 10.45 3.29
CA LYS A 362 -17.82 11.75 2.65
C LYS A 362 -17.74 11.58 1.12
N PRO A 363 -18.24 12.56 0.35
CA PRO A 363 -18.07 12.55 -1.09
C PRO A 363 -16.58 12.54 -1.43
N LEU A 364 -16.24 11.82 -2.50
CA LEU A 364 -14.88 11.83 -3.01
C LEU A 364 -14.68 13.07 -3.89
N ALA A 365 -13.63 13.82 -3.58
CA ALA A 365 -13.28 15.01 -4.34
C ALA A 365 -12.95 14.66 -5.81
N GLY A 366 -13.47 15.44 -6.75
CA GLY A 366 -13.28 15.28 -8.19
C GLY A 366 -14.49 14.68 -8.89
N ASP A 367 -14.47 14.75 -10.23
CA ASP A 367 -15.62 14.40 -11.07
C ASP A 367 -15.83 12.89 -11.24
N LEU A 368 -14.91 12.04 -10.76
CA LEU A 368 -14.94 10.61 -11.03
C LEU A 368 -16.24 9.95 -10.55
N PHE A 369 -16.77 10.33 -9.37
CA PHE A 369 -18.00 9.79 -8.80
C PHE A 369 -19.24 10.64 -9.10
N GLY A 370 -19.10 11.80 -9.81
CA GLY A 370 -20.23 12.60 -10.25
C GLY A 370 -21.19 11.80 -11.13
N TYR A 371 -22.49 12.06 -11.01
CA TYR A 371 -23.53 11.32 -11.75
C TYR A 371 -23.25 11.25 -13.27
N ASP A 372 -22.90 12.39 -13.86
CA ASP A 372 -22.68 12.51 -15.31
C ASP A 372 -21.34 11.92 -15.79
N SER A 373 -20.45 11.52 -14.89
CA SER A 373 -19.09 11.13 -15.27
C SER A 373 -19.01 9.87 -16.13
N ILE A 374 -19.94 8.92 -15.94
CA ILE A 374 -20.07 7.69 -16.75
C ILE A 374 -21.11 7.83 -17.86
N GLY A 375 -21.67 9.04 -18.06
CA GLY A 375 -22.63 9.34 -19.09
C GLY A 375 -23.84 8.41 -19.07
N MET A 376 -24.32 8.00 -20.25
CA MET A 376 -25.49 7.13 -20.38
C MET A 376 -25.38 5.80 -19.61
N LEU A 377 -24.18 5.34 -19.25
CA LEU A 377 -24.02 4.10 -18.50
C LEU A 377 -24.63 4.17 -17.09
N ALA A 378 -24.84 5.36 -16.54
CA ALA A 378 -25.50 5.57 -15.25
C ALA A 378 -26.94 5.02 -15.26
N ASP A 379 -27.63 5.12 -16.40
CA ASP A 379 -29.02 4.70 -16.55
C ASP A 379 -29.17 3.30 -17.18
N CYS A 380 -28.06 2.73 -17.67
CA CYS A 380 -28.06 1.41 -18.28
C CYS A 380 -28.15 0.28 -17.24
N SER A 381 -28.65 -0.87 -17.68
CA SER A 381 -28.62 -2.15 -16.96
C SER A 381 -27.45 -3.02 -17.44
N LEU A 382 -26.96 -3.88 -16.54
CA LEU A 382 -25.87 -4.82 -16.81
C LEU A 382 -26.15 -6.13 -16.07
N ASP A 383 -26.05 -7.25 -16.76
CA ASP A 383 -26.27 -8.56 -16.15
C ASP A 383 -25.18 -8.98 -15.15
N ASN A 384 -25.57 -9.84 -14.20
CA ASN A 384 -24.66 -10.32 -13.15
C ASN A 384 -23.48 -11.11 -13.72
N GLN A 385 -23.69 -11.90 -14.79
CA GLN A 385 -22.62 -12.68 -15.41
C GLN A 385 -21.49 -11.77 -15.90
N THR A 386 -21.84 -10.72 -16.64
CA THR A 386 -20.89 -9.74 -17.15
C THR A 386 -20.16 -9.02 -16.01
N LEU A 387 -20.91 -8.51 -15.03
CA LEU A 387 -20.33 -7.75 -13.91
C LEU A 387 -19.40 -8.61 -13.05
N LEU A 388 -19.88 -9.78 -12.60
CA LEU A 388 -19.08 -10.66 -11.73
C LEU A 388 -17.87 -11.23 -12.48
N GLY A 389 -18.01 -11.55 -13.77
CA GLY A 389 -16.91 -11.97 -14.62
C GLY A 389 -15.81 -10.91 -14.74
N CYS A 390 -16.17 -9.63 -14.92
CA CYS A 390 -15.24 -8.52 -14.92
C CYS A 390 -14.55 -8.35 -13.57
N LEU A 391 -15.30 -8.36 -12.46
CA LEU A 391 -14.75 -8.23 -11.11
C LEU A 391 -13.83 -9.40 -10.77
N LYS A 392 -14.12 -10.61 -11.24
CA LYS A 392 -13.26 -11.79 -11.08
C LYS A 392 -11.92 -11.61 -11.78
N ASN A 393 -11.93 -11.15 -13.04
CA ASN A 393 -10.70 -10.86 -13.79
C ASN A 393 -9.88 -9.74 -13.16
N LEU A 394 -10.53 -8.68 -12.65
CA LEU A 394 -9.83 -7.63 -11.92
C LEU A 394 -9.29 -8.11 -10.55
N SER A 395 -9.87 -9.16 -9.96
CA SER A 395 -9.52 -9.61 -8.61
C SER A 395 -8.48 -10.71 -8.57
N VAL A 396 -8.34 -11.50 -9.64
CA VAL A 396 -7.48 -12.68 -9.69
C VAL A 396 -6.76 -12.74 -11.03
N PHE A 397 -5.46 -12.87 -11.01
CA PHE A 397 -4.68 -13.17 -12.20
C PHE A 397 -4.06 -14.56 -12.12
N VAL A 398 -3.78 -15.16 -13.27
CA VAL A 398 -3.12 -16.45 -13.34
C VAL A 398 -1.62 -16.22 -13.54
N HIS A 399 -0.81 -16.73 -12.62
CA HIS A 399 0.63 -16.60 -12.68
C HIS A 399 1.18 -17.33 -13.93
N PRO A 400 1.88 -16.65 -14.86
CA PRO A 400 2.22 -17.21 -16.18
C PRO A 400 3.14 -18.43 -16.12
N LYS A 401 3.99 -18.56 -15.09
CA LYS A 401 4.93 -19.68 -14.95
C LYS A 401 4.37 -20.85 -14.14
N THR A 402 3.54 -20.58 -13.12
CA THR A 402 3.08 -21.63 -12.20
C THR A 402 1.63 -22.04 -12.42
N GLY A 403 0.85 -21.27 -13.20
CA GLY A 403 -0.59 -21.49 -13.38
C GLY A 403 -1.43 -21.21 -12.12
N GLN A 404 -0.81 -20.77 -11.04
CA GLN A 404 -1.52 -20.47 -9.79
C GLN A 404 -2.36 -19.21 -9.93
N LYS A 405 -3.57 -19.24 -9.34
CA LYS A 405 -4.43 -18.08 -9.23
C LYS A 405 -3.96 -17.22 -8.06
N VAL A 406 -3.56 -16.00 -8.34
CA VAL A 406 -3.10 -15.02 -7.35
C VAL A 406 -4.11 -13.90 -7.24
N ARG A 407 -4.55 -13.59 -6.02
CA ARG A 407 -5.44 -12.46 -5.77
C ARG A 407 -4.68 -11.15 -5.87
N VAL A 408 -5.24 -10.19 -6.64
CA VAL A 408 -4.66 -8.85 -6.74
C VAL A 408 -4.84 -8.12 -5.42
N ASN A 409 -3.73 -7.68 -4.85
CA ASN A 409 -3.70 -6.84 -3.65
C ASN A 409 -3.66 -5.37 -4.05
N TYR A 410 -4.81 -4.72 -4.03
CA TYR A 410 -4.94 -3.32 -4.39
C TYR A 410 -4.34 -2.35 -3.36
N ALA A 411 -4.19 -2.77 -2.10
CA ALA A 411 -3.52 -1.95 -1.09
C ALA A 411 -2.04 -1.74 -1.38
N ALA A 412 -1.39 -2.71 -2.02
CA ALA A 412 0.03 -2.67 -2.37
C ALA A 412 0.31 -1.88 -3.67
N LEU A 413 -0.70 -1.70 -4.54
CA LEU A 413 -0.53 -0.96 -5.80
C LEU A 413 -0.31 0.53 -5.50
N ASN A 414 0.72 1.09 -6.09
CA ASN A 414 1.02 2.51 -5.99
C ASN A 414 0.50 3.29 -7.22
N THR A 415 0.75 4.59 -7.25
CA THR A 415 0.35 5.45 -8.37
C THR A 415 1.05 5.12 -9.68
N GLU A 416 2.20 4.44 -9.63
CA GLU A 416 2.97 4.07 -10.81
C GLU A 416 2.34 2.91 -11.55
N GLU A 417 1.89 1.87 -10.81
CA GLU A 417 1.18 0.75 -11.43
C GLU A 417 -0.12 1.24 -12.07
N PHE A 418 -0.87 2.12 -11.40
CA PHE A 418 -2.09 2.71 -12.00
C PHE A 418 -1.78 3.62 -13.18
N GLY A 419 -0.74 4.44 -13.11
CA GLY A 419 -0.30 5.29 -14.21
C GLY A 419 0.07 4.47 -15.45
N SER A 420 0.82 3.40 -15.27
CA SER A 420 1.20 2.48 -16.35
C SER A 420 -0.01 1.76 -16.97
N VAL A 421 -0.98 1.31 -16.15
CA VAL A 421 -2.23 0.73 -16.65
C VAL A 421 -3.03 1.77 -17.46
N TYR A 422 -3.11 3.02 -16.97
CA TYR A 422 -3.79 4.11 -17.66
C TYR A 422 -3.19 4.38 -19.04
N GLU A 423 -1.89 4.51 -19.13
CA GLU A 423 -1.21 4.80 -20.40
C GLU A 423 -1.35 3.66 -21.41
N GLY A 424 -1.25 2.41 -20.95
CA GLY A 424 -1.52 1.26 -21.80
C GLY A 424 -2.94 1.24 -22.38
N LEU A 425 -3.91 1.86 -21.72
CA LEU A 425 -5.29 1.98 -22.22
C LEU A 425 -5.46 3.09 -23.24
N LEU A 426 -4.65 4.15 -23.19
CA LEU A 426 -4.71 5.24 -24.19
C LEU A 426 -4.22 4.80 -25.58
N GLU A 427 -3.53 3.68 -25.69
CA GLU A 427 -3.02 3.14 -26.95
C GLU A 427 -4.08 2.45 -27.82
N TYR A 428 -5.28 2.21 -27.27
CA TYR A 428 -6.32 1.48 -28.01
C TYR A 428 -7.25 2.42 -28.79
N ALA A 429 -7.54 2.04 -30.04
CA ALA A 429 -8.55 2.70 -30.86
C ALA A 429 -9.93 2.02 -30.69
N PRO A 430 -10.84 2.61 -29.90
CA PRO A 430 -12.15 2.00 -29.64
C PRO A 430 -13.08 2.14 -30.83
N GLN A 431 -13.82 1.07 -31.17
CA GLN A 431 -14.80 1.08 -32.23
C GLN A 431 -16.09 0.38 -31.80
N ILE A 432 -17.22 0.91 -32.27
CA ILE A 432 -18.50 0.23 -32.20
C ILE A 432 -18.83 -0.26 -33.62
N LEU A 433 -18.80 -1.57 -33.81
CA LEU A 433 -19.12 -2.22 -35.08
C LEU A 433 -20.58 -2.69 -35.07
N THR A 434 -21.21 -2.69 -36.23
CA THR A 434 -22.51 -3.32 -36.43
C THR A 434 -22.27 -4.66 -37.14
N GLN A 435 -22.60 -5.76 -36.50
CA GLN A 435 -22.49 -7.10 -37.03
C GLN A 435 -23.81 -7.85 -36.82
N ASP A 436 -24.40 -8.37 -37.89
CA ASP A 436 -25.68 -9.07 -37.88
C ASP A 436 -26.81 -8.31 -37.16
N GLY A 437 -26.87 -6.97 -37.39
CA GLY A 437 -27.87 -6.10 -36.75
C GLY A 437 -27.66 -5.83 -35.26
N ARG A 438 -26.52 -6.24 -34.69
CA ARG A 438 -26.14 -6.01 -33.29
C ARG A 438 -24.90 -5.12 -33.20
N PHE A 439 -24.86 -4.30 -32.16
CA PHE A 439 -23.67 -3.50 -31.86
C PHE A 439 -22.66 -4.31 -31.08
N ARG A 440 -21.39 -4.16 -31.44
CA ARG A 440 -20.25 -4.78 -30.77
C ARG A 440 -19.13 -3.77 -30.53
N PHE A 441 -18.69 -3.65 -29.30
CA PHE A 441 -17.53 -2.86 -28.93
C PHE A 441 -16.25 -3.69 -29.08
N VAL A 442 -15.25 -3.13 -29.75
CA VAL A 442 -13.94 -3.78 -29.99
C VAL A 442 -12.84 -2.74 -29.94
N PHE A 443 -11.63 -3.19 -29.63
CA PHE A 443 -10.41 -2.43 -29.87
C PHE A 443 -9.85 -2.79 -31.26
N ALA A 444 -9.77 -1.81 -32.16
CA ALA A 444 -9.07 -2.00 -33.41
C ALA A 444 -7.57 -2.20 -33.15
N GLN A 445 -6.93 -3.12 -33.90
CA GLN A 445 -5.47 -3.20 -33.94
C GLN A 445 -4.96 -1.93 -34.64
N GLY A 446 -4.53 -0.96 -33.86
CA GLY A 446 -4.05 0.33 -34.36
C GLY A 446 -2.54 0.44 -34.18
N SER A 447 -1.92 1.05 -35.19
CA SER A 447 -0.51 1.45 -35.19
C SER A 447 -0.27 2.77 -34.42
N GLU A 448 -1.15 3.15 -33.50
CA GLU A 448 -1.11 4.47 -32.86
C GLU A 448 -0.06 4.65 -31.77
N ARG A 449 0.61 3.56 -31.35
CA ARG A 449 1.72 3.63 -30.39
C ARG A 449 2.84 4.58 -30.81
N SER A 450 3.02 4.80 -32.11
CA SER A 450 4.01 5.71 -32.67
C SER A 450 3.54 7.17 -32.78
N ALA A 451 2.24 7.44 -32.69
CA ALA A 451 1.68 8.78 -32.93
C ALA A 451 1.54 9.63 -31.67
N THR A 452 1.34 9.05 -30.50
CA THR A 452 1.09 9.80 -29.25
C THR A 452 2.30 9.95 -28.35
N GLY A 453 3.34 9.08 -28.50
CA GLY A 453 4.60 9.20 -27.72
C GLY A 453 4.44 9.22 -26.20
N THR A 454 3.28 8.75 -25.70
CA THR A 454 3.00 8.73 -24.27
C THR A 454 3.72 7.57 -23.63
N HIS A 455 4.76 7.87 -22.87
CA HIS A 455 5.47 6.91 -22.04
C HIS A 455 5.38 7.36 -20.59
N TYR A 456 5.02 6.44 -19.68
CA TYR A 456 5.10 6.70 -18.26
C TYR A 456 6.54 7.04 -17.88
N THR A 457 6.72 8.20 -17.25
CA THR A 457 8.06 8.63 -16.82
C THR A 457 8.46 7.84 -15.58
N PRO A 458 9.46 6.94 -15.65
CA PRO A 458 9.91 6.18 -14.49
C PRO A 458 10.33 7.08 -13.34
N ASP A 459 10.14 6.63 -12.10
CA ASP A 459 10.51 7.38 -10.90
C ASP A 459 12.00 7.74 -10.88
N GLU A 460 12.83 6.85 -11.42
CA GLU A 460 14.27 7.05 -11.60
C GLU A 460 14.62 8.32 -12.40
N LEU A 461 13.75 8.77 -13.28
CA LEU A 461 13.89 10.03 -14.02
C LEU A 461 13.20 11.20 -13.31
N CYS A 462 12.07 10.95 -12.64
CA CYS A 462 11.35 11.98 -11.88
C CYS A 462 12.18 12.52 -10.72
N GLN A 463 12.90 11.66 -9.99
CA GLN A 463 13.65 12.04 -8.81
C GLN A 463 14.82 12.99 -9.10
N PRO A 464 15.70 12.72 -10.08
CA PRO A 464 16.73 13.70 -10.46
C PRO A 464 16.12 15.01 -10.95
N LEU A 465 14.99 14.95 -11.70
CA LEU A 465 14.31 16.17 -12.15
C LEU A 465 13.85 17.02 -10.96
N ILE A 466 13.18 16.44 -9.98
CA ILE A 466 12.75 17.15 -8.76
C ILE A 466 13.94 17.70 -8.00
N ARG A 467 14.98 16.90 -7.78
CA ARG A 467 16.19 17.30 -7.06
C ARG A 467 16.95 18.44 -7.73
N HIS A 468 17.04 18.42 -9.06
CA HIS A 468 17.79 19.41 -9.83
C HIS A 468 16.94 20.59 -10.34
N SER A 469 15.69 20.70 -9.94
CA SER A 469 14.82 21.83 -10.26
C SER A 469 14.07 22.35 -9.03
N LEU A 470 13.14 21.58 -8.48
CA LEU A 470 12.24 21.99 -7.40
C LEU A 470 12.98 22.22 -6.08
N ASP A 471 13.97 21.39 -5.73
CA ASP A 471 14.70 21.52 -4.47
C ASP A 471 15.43 22.86 -4.34
N TYR A 472 15.91 23.43 -5.44
CA TYR A 472 16.49 24.78 -5.43
C TYR A 472 15.45 25.84 -5.10
N VAL A 473 14.25 25.73 -5.66
CA VAL A 473 13.15 26.67 -5.40
C VAL A 473 12.68 26.53 -3.94
N ILE A 474 12.55 25.31 -3.43
CA ILE A 474 12.21 25.04 -2.02
C ILE A 474 13.27 25.66 -1.10
N ALA A 475 14.56 25.45 -1.37
CA ALA A 475 15.64 26.00 -0.57
C ALA A 475 15.62 27.55 -0.54
N GLU A 476 15.28 28.22 -1.65
CA GLU A 476 15.07 29.66 -1.69
C GLU A 476 13.86 30.09 -0.83
N LYS A 477 12.73 29.39 -0.97
CA LYS A 477 11.50 29.69 -0.23
C LYS A 477 11.67 29.50 1.30
N LEU A 478 12.46 28.54 1.72
CA LEU A 478 12.76 28.30 3.14
C LEU A 478 13.62 29.40 3.79
N LYS A 479 14.21 30.33 3.02
CA LYS A 479 14.92 31.52 3.54
C LYS A 479 13.96 32.66 3.89
N GLU A 480 12.72 32.64 3.40
CA GLU A 480 11.73 33.68 3.69
C GLU A 480 11.26 33.62 5.15
N PRO A 481 10.87 34.76 5.76
CA PRO A 481 10.46 34.80 7.17
C PRO A 481 9.26 33.90 7.48
N ASP A 482 8.26 33.88 6.60
CA ASP A 482 7.07 33.01 6.68
C ASP A 482 7.26 31.82 5.72
N LYS A 483 7.95 30.81 6.21
CA LYS A 483 8.31 29.63 5.42
C LYS A 483 7.10 28.85 4.92
N GLU A 484 6.06 28.73 5.75
CA GLU A 484 4.84 28.03 5.36
C GLU A 484 4.15 28.71 4.19
N LYS A 485 3.91 29.99 4.31
CA LYS A 485 3.30 30.80 3.26
C LYS A 485 4.15 30.80 1.99
N ALA A 486 5.48 30.91 2.13
CA ALA A 486 6.41 30.86 1.00
C ALA A 486 6.35 29.55 0.23
N LEU A 487 6.35 28.40 0.92
CA LEU A 487 6.19 27.09 0.29
C LEU A 487 4.84 26.96 -0.46
N LEU A 488 3.75 27.47 0.11
CA LEU A 488 2.42 27.45 -0.51
C LEU A 488 2.31 28.35 -1.77
N THR A 489 3.29 29.24 -2.01
CA THR A 489 3.35 30.06 -3.25
C THR A 489 4.00 29.35 -4.42
N ILE A 490 4.63 28.20 -4.21
CA ILE A 490 5.32 27.44 -5.27
C ILE A 490 4.27 26.96 -6.28
N ARG A 491 4.52 27.23 -7.55
CA ARG A 491 3.70 26.77 -8.67
C ARG A 491 4.52 25.87 -9.55
N VAL A 492 4.00 24.68 -9.81
CA VAL A 492 4.61 23.70 -10.71
C VAL A 492 3.73 23.53 -11.94
N CYS A 493 4.33 23.60 -13.11
CA CYS A 493 3.65 23.36 -14.38
C CYS A 493 4.39 22.27 -15.14
N ASP A 494 3.66 21.23 -15.53
CA ASP A 494 4.14 20.19 -16.43
C ASP A 494 3.35 20.29 -17.73
N VAL A 495 4.04 20.64 -18.81
CA VAL A 495 3.43 20.86 -20.14
C VAL A 495 3.08 19.56 -20.87
N ALA A 496 3.56 18.43 -20.36
CA ALA A 496 3.34 17.09 -20.92
C ALA A 496 2.96 16.10 -19.80
N ALA A 497 2.05 16.50 -18.92
CA ALA A 497 1.77 15.87 -17.65
C ALA A 497 1.43 14.36 -17.72
N GLY A 498 0.86 13.88 -18.83
CA GLY A 498 0.44 12.48 -18.96
C GLY A 498 -0.45 12.07 -17.79
N SER A 499 -0.04 11.03 -17.04
CA SER A 499 -0.69 10.59 -15.81
C SER A 499 -0.42 11.49 -14.59
N GLY A 500 0.38 12.56 -14.74
CA GLY A 500 0.71 13.51 -13.67
C GLY A 500 1.79 13.03 -12.69
N HIS A 501 2.60 12.06 -13.05
CA HIS A 501 3.59 11.48 -12.14
C HIS A 501 4.60 12.51 -11.62
N ILE A 502 5.12 13.38 -12.47
CA ILE A 502 6.03 14.46 -12.06
C ILE A 502 5.33 15.42 -11.10
N LEU A 503 4.08 15.81 -11.38
CA LEU A 503 3.30 16.73 -10.53
C LEU A 503 3.00 16.10 -9.16
N LEU A 504 2.69 14.81 -9.11
CA LEU A 504 2.46 14.09 -7.86
C LEU A 504 3.73 14.03 -7.00
N ASN A 505 4.88 13.76 -7.60
CA ASN A 505 6.17 13.76 -6.90
C ASN A 505 6.54 15.17 -6.42
N ALA A 506 6.31 16.19 -7.24
CA ALA A 506 6.50 17.59 -6.83
C ALA A 506 5.61 17.98 -5.65
N ALA A 507 4.33 17.62 -5.68
CA ALA A 507 3.39 17.88 -4.58
C ALA A 507 3.81 17.16 -3.28
N ARG A 508 4.25 15.92 -3.37
CA ARG A 508 4.78 15.16 -2.22
C ARG A 508 6.02 15.82 -1.63
N ARG A 509 6.92 16.26 -2.50
CA ARG A 509 8.17 16.92 -2.08
C ARG A 509 7.91 18.23 -1.34
N ILE A 510 7.02 19.08 -1.86
CA ILE A 510 6.60 20.33 -1.21
C ILE A 510 5.88 20.02 0.11
N GLY A 511 4.98 19.02 0.11
CA GLY A 511 4.23 18.60 1.29
C GLY A 511 5.11 18.09 2.43
N PHE A 512 6.22 17.43 2.10
CA PHE A 512 7.22 16.98 3.07
C PHE A 512 7.85 18.18 3.81
N ASP A 513 8.35 19.19 3.10
CA ASP A 513 8.93 20.36 3.73
C ASP A 513 7.91 21.23 4.46
N LEU A 514 6.67 21.30 3.93
CA LEU A 514 5.58 21.99 4.59
C LEU A 514 5.24 21.33 5.95
N ALA A 515 5.24 19.99 6.01
CA ALA A 515 5.06 19.27 7.27
C ALA A 515 6.18 19.59 8.27
N HIS A 516 7.45 19.65 7.82
CA HIS A 516 8.59 20.00 8.66
C HIS A 516 8.56 21.44 9.18
N VAL A 517 7.97 22.37 8.42
CA VAL A 517 7.83 23.76 8.86
C VAL A 517 6.74 23.92 9.90
N ARG A 518 5.70 23.05 9.85
CA ARG A 518 4.56 23.08 10.79
C ARG A 518 4.83 22.35 12.12
N THR A 519 5.78 21.41 12.12
CA THR A 519 6.23 20.68 13.34
C THR A 519 7.41 21.37 13.98
#